data_da6173740b07ad5b5633b46d8d6b0834
#
_entry.id   da6173740b07ad5b5633b46d8d6b0834
#
_cell.length_a   1.000
_cell.length_b   1.000
_cell.length_c   1.000
_cell.angle_alpha   90.00
_cell.angle_beta   90.00
_cell.angle_gamma   90.00
#
_symmetry.space_group_name_H-M   'P 1'
#
loop_
_entity.id
_entity.type
_entity.pdbx_description
1 polymer ?
#
loop_
_entity_poly.entity_id
_entity_poly.type
_entity_poly.pdbx_seq_one_letter_code
_entity_poly.pdbx_strand_id
1 'polypeptide(L)'
;MFLGELQKNLLNFGKVFLLPGGSAYFLGDDGTPWKDRNRETWITCRMVHVYSMGIMLGDKESPALVHGAVHGLLEELKDRENGGWYPGITPDNKFLPDKQCYAHAFVLLAASSALLAGEKDAETLLKDALELFDKRFWDEKQGLTYDTWNTEFTVLDDYRGLNANMHTVEAFLAVADAIKEEKYRIRAGRIIDHVIGWASANDWRIPEHFTKEWKADLDCNKERPADRFKPYGATPGHGIEWARLIVQWAYSSYKDTPDSAEVYLKAAENLYNRAVEDSWN
;
A
#
# COMPACT_ATOMS: atom_id res chain seq x y z
N MET A 1 -19.55 -16.47 -14.49
CA MET A 1 -20.68 -15.52 -14.65
C MET A 1 -20.76 -14.58 -13.44
N PHE A 2 -20.94 -15.07 -12.21
CA PHE A 2 -21.09 -14.25 -10.99
C PHE A 2 -19.92 -13.28 -10.72
N LEU A 3 -18.66 -13.74 -10.73
CA LEU A 3 -17.50 -12.87 -10.43
C LEU A 3 -17.31 -11.75 -11.44
N GLY A 4 -17.52 -12.00 -12.73
CA GLY A 4 -17.41 -10.96 -13.77
C GLY A 4 -18.51 -9.91 -13.68
N GLU A 5 -19.71 -10.28 -13.25
CA GLU A 5 -20.79 -9.34 -13.00
C GLU A 5 -20.53 -8.48 -11.77
N LEU A 6 -20.07 -9.08 -10.67
CA LEU A 6 -19.67 -8.37 -9.45
C LEU A 6 -18.56 -7.36 -9.74
N GLN A 7 -17.52 -7.76 -10.47
CA GLN A 7 -16.42 -6.88 -10.87
C GLN A 7 -16.91 -5.68 -11.69
N LYS A 8 -17.80 -5.90 -12.68
CA LYS A 8 -18.40 -4.82 -13.47
C LYS A 8 -19.23 -3.87 -12.59
N ASN A 9 -19.98 -4.42 -11.62
CA ASN A 9 -20.78 -3.61 -10.70
C ASN A 9 -19.89 -2.76 -9.79
N LEU A 10 -18.77 -3.29 -9.30
CA LEU A 10 -17.81 -2.55 -8.49
C LEU A 10 -17.14 -1.42 -9.28
N LEU A 11 -16.70 -1.68 -10.52
CA LEU A 11 -16.17 -0.63 -11.40
C LEU A 11 -17.20 0.46 -11.64
N ASN A 12 -18.47 0.08 -11.93
CA ASN A 12 -19.55 1.05 -12.11
C ASN A 12 -19.84 1.89 -10.87
N PHE A 13 -19.82 1.27 -9.69
CA PHE A 13 -20.04 1.94 -8.42
C PHE A 13 -18.97 3.02 -8.15
N GLY A 14 -17.71 2.70 -8.40
CA GLY A 14 -16.59 3.58 -8.08
C GLY A 14 -16.39 4.80 -8.99
N LYS A 15 -16.96 4.84 -10.20
CA LYS A 15 -16.66 5.85 -11.26
C LYS A 15 -16.70 7.31 -10.83
N VAL A 16 -17.52 7.64 -9.85
CA VAL A 16 -17.77 9.02 -9.41
C VAL A 16 -16.74 9.53 -8.38
N PHE A 17 -15.68 8.76 -8.13
CA PHE A 17 -14.65 9.12 -7.17
C PHE A 17 -13.83 10.37 -7.55
N LEU A 18 -13.65 10.61 -8.86
CA LEU A 18 -12.66 11.54 -9.40
C LEU A 18 -13.15 12.99 -9.36
N LEU A 19 -12.31 13.87 -8.77
CA LEU A 19 -12.50 15.31 -8.86
C LEU A 19 -11.91 15.90 -10.16
N PRO A 20 -12.29 17.14 -10.53
CA PRO A 20 -11.65 17.84 -11.63
C PRO A 20 -10.14 18.04 -11.48
N GLY A 21 -9.60 18.18 -10.24
CA GLY A 21 -8.16 18.26 -9.96
C GLY A 21 -7.43 16.93 -10.00
N GLY A 22 -8.17 15.81 -10.01
CA GLY A 22 -7.63 14.47 -10.12
C GLY A 22 -7.48 13.70 -8.80
N SER A 23 -7.64 14.32 -7.64
CA SER A 23 -7.71 13.60 -6.37
C SER A 23 -9.05 12.88 -6.21
N ALA A 24 -9.09 11.89 -5.31
CA ALA A 24 -10.26 11.04 -5.10
C ALA A 24 -11.07 11.41 -3.86
N TYR A 25 -12.38 11.42 -3.99
CA TYR A 25 -13.30 11.38 -2.85
C TYR A 25 -13.39 9.97 -2.26
N PHE A 26 -13.66 9.88 -0.96
CA PHE A 26 -14.34 8.72 -0.39
C PHE A 26 -15.78 8.64 -0.91
N LEU A 27 -16.29 7.44 -1.08
CA LEU A 27 -17.67 7.21 -1.45
C LEU A 27 -18.44 6.62 -0.27
N GLY A 28 -19.68 7.04 -0.11
CA GLY A 28 -20.62 6.41 0.81
C GLY A 28 -21.11 5.05 0.29
N ASP A 29 -21.87 4.33 1.10
CA ASP A 29 -22.40 3.00 0.75
C ASP A 29 -23.34 3.03 -0.45
N ASP A 30 -23.93 4.20 -0.74
CA ASP A 30 -24.78 4.49 -1.90
C ASP A 30 -23.99 5.01 -3.12
N GLY A 31 -22.67 5.10 -3.03
CA GLY A 31 -21.79 5.66 -4.06
C GLY A 31 -21.72 7.19 -4.08
N THR A 32 -22.38 7.90 -3.14
CA THR A 32 -22.32 9.37 -3.09
C THR A 32 -20.94 9.84 -2.63
N PRO A 33 -20.26 10.77 -3.36
CA PRO A 33 -18.98 11.31 -2.93
C PRO A 33 -19.06 12.13 -1.63
N TRP A 34 -18.22 11.81 -0.66
CA TRP A 34 -18.13 12.52 0.62
C TRP A 34 -17.23 13.75 0.51
N LYS A 35 -17.84 14.90 0.26
CA LYS A 35 -17.14 16.18 0.02
C LYS A 35 -16.62 16.83 1.30
N ASP A 36 -17.06 16.41 2.45
CA ASP A 36 -16.71 16.87 3.80
C ASP A 36 -15.52 16.12 4.41
N ARG A 37 -14.99 15.10 3.71
CA ARG A 37 -13.80 14.35 4.11
C ARG A 37 -12.55 14.81 3.36
N ASN A 38 -11.40 14.53 3.96
CA ASN A 38 -10.12 14.72 3.31
C ASN A 38 -10.05 13.86 2.02
N ARG A 39 -9.41 14.40 1.01
CA ARG A 39 -9.03 13.68 -0.22
C ARG A 39 -7.64 13.10 0.02
N GLU A 40 -7.57 11.82 0.29
CA GLU A 40 -6.35 11.16 0.71
C GLU A 40 -5.60 10.56 -0.48
N THR A 41 -4.26 10.69 -0.48
CA THR A 41 -3.38 10.21 -1.56
C THR A 41 -3.54 8.70 -1.75
N TRP A 42 -3.58 7.92 -0.67
CA TRP A 42 -3.72 6.46 -0.77
C TRP A 42 -5.07 6.03 -1.37
N ILE A 43 -6.16 6.79 -1.17
CA ILE A 43 -7.44 6.53 -1.84
C ILE A 43 -7.32 6.80 -3.34
N THR A 44 -6.74 7.94 -3.73
CA THR A 44 -6.48 8.25 -5.15
C THR A 44 -5.66 7.15 -5.82
N CYS A 45 -4.60 6.69 -5.15
CA CYS A 45 -3.74 5.60 -5.62
C CYS A 45 -4.50 4.27 -5.77
N ARG A 46 -5.33 3.89 -4.80
CA ARG A 46 -6.16 2.68 -4.89
C ARG A 46 -7.12 2.75 -6.09
N MET A 47 -7.70 3.93 -6.35
CA MET A 47 -8.57 4.09 -7.51
C MET A 47 -7.79 4.00 -8.83
N VAL A 48 -6.57 4.56 -8.91
CA VAL A 48 -5.68 4.32 -10.06
C VAL A 48 -5.43 2.82 -10.25
N HIS A 49 -5.08 2.08 -9.18
CA HIS A 49 -4.83 0.65 -9.26
C HIS A 49 -6.06 -0.13 -9.76
N VAL A 50 -7.24 0.10 -9.16
CA VAL A 50 -8.50 -0.59 -9.51
C VAL A 50 -8.89 -0.32 -10.96
N TYR A 51 -8.85 0.94 -11.42
CA TYR A 51 -9.22 1.28 -12.79
C TYR A 51 -8.15 0.92 -13.82
N SER A 52 -6.88 0.81 -13.42
CA SER A 52 -5.84 0.19 -14.25
C SER A 52 -6.16 -1.28 -14.53
N MET A 53 -6.62 -2.02 -13.53
CA MET A 53 -7.16 -3.37 -13.76
C MET A 53 -8.40 -3.34 -14.67
N GLY A 54 -9.27 -2.34 -14.51
CA GLY A 54 -10.42 -2.11 -15.40
C GLY A 54 -10.00 -1.98 -16.87
N ILE A 55 -8.94 -1.20 -17.17
CA ILE A 55 -8.37 -1.09 -18.51
C ILE A 55 -7.94 -2.45 -19.05
N MET A 56 -7.16 -3.21 -18.26
CA MET A 56 -6.68 -4.54 -18.65
C MET A 56 -7.81 -5.54 -18.89
N LEU A 57 -8.97 -5.32 -18.28
CA LEU A 57 -10.19 -6.12 -18.46
C LEU A 57 -11.10 -5.60 -19.56
N GLY A 58 -10.71 -4.53 -20.25
CA GLY A 58 -11.43 -3.97 -21.39
C GLY A 58 -12.56 -3.01 -21.04
N ASP A 59 -12.61 -2.48 -19.80
CA ASP A 59 -13.56 -1.43 -19.43
C ASP A 59 -13.22 -0.12 -20.13
N LYS A 60 -14.20 0.44 -20.86
CA LYS A 60 -13.96 1.59 -21.74
C LYS A 60 -13.93 2.94 -21.03
N GLU A 61 -14.44 3.03 -19.82
CA GLU A 61 -14.45 4.27 -19.04
C GLU A 61 -13.21 4.43 -18.17
N SER A 62 -12.58 3.32 -17.80
CA SER A 62 -11.39 3.27 -16.95
C SER A 62 -10.21 4.12 -17.46
N PRO A 63 -9.90 4.22 -18.77
CA PRO A 63 -8.75 5.02 -19.23
C PRO A 63 -8.84 6.50 -18.82
N ALA A 64 -10.00 7.13 -18.94
CA ALA A 64 -10.18 8.53 -18.55
C ALA A 64 -10.05 8.74 -17.04
N LEU A 65 -10.52 7.77 -16.24
CA LEU A 65 -10.42 7.81 -14.78
C LEU A 65 -8.98 7.64 -14.31
N VAL A 66 -8.23 6.69 -14.90
CA VAL A 66 -6.79 6.49 -14.59
C VAL A 66 -6.00 7.73 -14.95
N HIS A 67 -6.19 8.26 -16.18
CA HIS A 67 -5.48 9.46 -16.62
C HIS A 67 -5.74 10.65 -15.69
N GLY A 68 -7.00 10.92 -15.32
CA GLY A 68 -7.35 12.01 -14.41
C GLY A 68 -6.73 11.84 -13.03
N ALA A 69 -6.74 10.61 -12.47
CA ALA A 69 -6.19 10.36 -11.14
C ALA A 69 -4.65 10.36 -11.13
N VAL A 70 -3.99 9.88 -12.19
CA VAL A 70 -2.52 10.00 -12.36
C VAL A 70 -2.12 11.47 -12.45
N HIS A 71 -2.88 12.28 -13.20
CA HIS A 71 -2.68 13.73 -13.22
C HIS A 71 -2.82 14.35 -11.82
N GLY A 72 -3.83 13.95 -11.04
CA GLY A 72 -3.99 14.41 -9.66
C GLY A 72 -2.80 14.05 -8.76
N LEU A 73 -2.21 12.88 -8.94
CA LEU A 73 -1.00 12.48 -8.23
C LEU A 73 0.23 13.32 -8.65
N LEU A 74 0.33 13.72 -9.90
CA LEU A 74 1.45 14.53 -10.41
C LEU A 74 1.32 16.02 -10.10
N GLU A 75 0.09 16.55 -10.01
CA GLU A 75 -0.17 17.99 -9.93
C GLU A 75 -0.75 18.44 -8.59
N GLU A 76 -1.81 17.77 -8.11
CA GLU A 76 -2.57 18.24 -6.95
C GLU A 76 -1.99 17.75 -5.62
N LEU A 77 -1.59 16.47 -5.56
CA LEU A 77 -1.13 15.81 -4.33
C LEU A 77 0.39 15.83 -4.14
N LYS A 78 1.15 16.16 -5.18
CA LYS A 78 2.61 16.21 -5.15
C LYS A 78 3.11 17.48 -4.46
N ASP A 79 4.03 17.31 -3.51
CA ASP A 79 4.76 18.43 -2.93
C ASP A 79 5.90 18.85 -3.86
N ARG A 80 5.75 20.00 -4.51
CA ARG A 80 6.73 20.52 -5.46
C ARG A 80 7.92 21.22 -4.80
N GLU A 81 7.78 21.58 -3.53
CA GLU A 81 8.82 22.26 -2.76
C GLU A 81 9.79 21.26 -2.13
N ASN A 82 9.25 20.28 -1.40
CA ASN A 82 10.07 19.34 -0.63
C ASN A 82 10.17 17.95 -1.31
N GLY A 83 9.38 17.72 -2.35
CA GLY A 83 9.24 16.44 -3.02
C GLY A 83 8.31 15.47 -2.31
N GLY A 84 7.98 14.37 -2.99
CA GLY A 84 7.03 13.38 -2.52
C GLY A 84 5.58 13.86 -2.56
N TRP A 85 4.73 13.18 -1.80
CA TRP A 85 3.29 13.41 -1.81
C TRP A 85 2.81 13.76 -0.40
N TYR A 86 1.90 14.73 -0.32
CA TYR A 86 1.15 14.98 0.90
C TYR A 86 0.27 13.77 1.22
N PRO A 87 -0.03 13.46 2.50
CA PRO A 87 -0.97 12.40 2.84
C PRO A 87 -2.38 12.64 2.27
N GLY A 88 -2.73 13.90 2.07
CA GLY A 88 -3.99 14.31 1.49
C GLY A 88 -4.23 15.83 1.58
N ILE A 89 -5.44 16.21 1.18
CA ILE A 89 -5.92 17.61 1.17
C ILE A 89 -7.24 17.65 1.92
N THR A 90 -7.37 18.61 2.83
CA THR A 90 -8.61 18.84 3.61
C THR A 90 -9.74 19.42 2.74
N PRO A 91 -11.01 19.39 3.18
CA PRO A 91 -12.12 20.01 2.44
C PRO A 91 -11.94 21.52 2.18
N ASP A 92 -11.21 22.24 3.05
CA ASP A 92 -10.86 23.64 2.88
C ASP A 92 -9.55 23.86 2.10
N ASN A 93 -9.11 22.84 1.35
CA ASN A 93 -7.96 22.84 0.45
C ASN A 93 -6.59 23.11 1.12
N LYS A 94 -6.41 22.71 2.37
CA LYS A 94 -5.11 22.71 3.03
C LYS A 94 -4.45 21.35 2.90
N PHE A 95 -3.15 21.31 2.69
CA PHE A 95 -2.39 20.06 2.67
C PHE A 95 -2.28 19.49 4.08
N LEU A 96 -2.45 18.17 4.19
CA LEU A 96 -2.13 17.46 5.42
C LEU A 96 -0.61 17.44 5.61
N PRO A 97 -0.13 17.63 6.84
CA PRO A 97 1.31 17.62 7.12
C PRO A 97 1.89 16.21 6.97
N ASP A 98 3.22 16.13 7.09
CA ASP A 98 4.01 14.91 7.10
C ASP A 98 4.18 14.24 5.73
N LYS A 99 5.06 13.26 5.71
CA LYS A 99 5.35 12.37 4.57
C LYS A 99 5.33 10.94 5.07
N GLN A 100 4.28 10.22 4.70
CA GLN A 100 4.02 8.87 5.20
C GLN A 100 4.49 7.82 4.20
N CYS A 101 5.27 6.85 4.64
CA CYS A 101 5.67 5.70 3.84
C CYS A 101 4.45 4.97 3.24
N TYR A 102 3.40 4.79 4.05
CA TYR A 102 2.14 4.21 3.64
C TYR A 102 1.58 4.85 2.35
N ALA A 103 1.45 6.18 2.32
CA ALA A 103 0.97 6.90 1.15
C ALA A 103 1.90 6.73 -0.06
N HIS A 104 3.22 6.77 0.16
CA HIS A 104 4.22 6.62 -0.91
C HIS A 104 4.30 5.20 -1.47
N ALA A 105 4.07 4.16 -0.65
CA ALA A 105 3.93 2.79 -1.13
C ALA A 105 2.73 2.66 -2.09
N PHE A 106 1.61 3.30 -1.76
CA PHE A 106 0.46 3.34 -2.68
C PHE A 106 0.74 4.12 -3.97
N VAL A 107 1.57 5.18 -3.94
CA VAL A 107 1.98 5.86 -5.18
C VAL A 107 2.78 4.91 -6.08
N LEU A 108 3.70 4.10 -5.52
CA LEU A 108 4.42 3.07 -6.26
C LEU A 108 3.48 2.03 -6.89
N LEU A 109 2.51 1.53 -6.10
CA LEU A 109 1.50 0.56 -6.57
C LEU A 109 0.66 1.14 -7.72
N ALA A 110 0.18 2.37 -7.54
CA ALA A 110 -0.63 3.07 -8.53
C ALA A 110 0.14 3.30 -9.84
N ALA A 111 1.36 3.84 -9.73
CA ALA A 111 2.21 4.11 -10.88
C ALA A 111 2.57 2.83 -11.65
N SER A 112 2.90 1.74 -10.94
CA SER A 112 3.19 0.43 -11.56
C SER A 112 1.98 -0.12 -12.30
N SER A 113 0.80 -0.04 -11.70
CA SER A 113 -0.44 -0.52 -12.31
C SER A 113 -0.84 0.31 -13.53
N ALA A 114 -0.71 1.64 -13.44
CA ALA A 114 -0.98 2.55 -14.54
C ALA A 114 0.00 2.35 -15.71
N LEU A 115 1.27 2.07 -15.41
CA LEU A 115 2.28 1.75 -16.43
C LEU A 115 1.92 0.47 -17.19
N LEU A 116 1.54 -0.59 -16.48
CA LEU A 116 1.10 -1.86 -17.09
C LEU A 116 -0.19 -1.68 -17.90
N ALA A 117 -1.06 -0.75 -17.51
CA ALA A 117 -2.28 -0.42 -18.23
C ALA A 117 -2.04 0.51 -19.45
N GLY A 118 -0.81 1.01 -19.66
CA GLY A 118 -0.44 1.87 -20.79
C GLY A 118 -0.75 3.36 -20.58
N GLU A 119 -0.91 3.83 -19.33
CA GLU A 119 -1.05 5.27 -19.07
C GLU A 119 0.27 6.00 -19.35
N LYS A 120 0.21 7.03 -20.18
CA LYS A 120 1.39 7.73 -20.72
C LYS A 120 2.26 8.44 -19.69
N ASP A 121 1.64 8.96 -18.61
CA ASP A 121 2.33 9.73 -17.56
C ASP A 121 2.80 8.83 -16.41
N ALA A 122 2.48 7.53 -16.46
CA ALA A 122 2.79 6.57 -15.40
C ALA A 122 4.30 6.33 -15.23
N GLU A 123 5.09 6.36 -16.31
CA GLU A 123 6.54 6.20 -16.23
C GLU A 123 7.19 7.34 -15.44
N THR A 124 6.77 8.59 -15.67
CA THR A 124 7.22 9.75 -14.92
C THR A 124 6.85 9.64 -13.45
N LEU A 125 5.59 9.26 -13.15
CA LEU A 125 5.12 9.09 -11.78
C LEU A 125 5.91 7.99 -11.05
N LEU A 126 6.15 6.85 -11.71
CA LEU A 126 6.89 5.73 -11.13
C LEU A 126 8.34 6.09 -10.85
N LYS A 127 9.02 6.75 -11.80
CA LYS A 127 10.41 7.19 -11.64
C LYS A 127 10.56 8.13 -10.43
N ASP A 128 9.74 9.17 -10.36
CA ASP A 128 9.76 10.13 -9.25
C ASP A 128 9.49 9.45 -7.89
N ALA A 129 8.54 8.52 -7.87
CA ALA A 129 8.18 7.77 -6.67
C ALA A 129 9.32 6.85 -6.21
N LEU A 130 9.97 6.14 -7.12
CA LEU A 130 11.08 5.25 -6.82
C LEU A 130 12.31 6.00 -6.29
N GLU A 131 12.69 7.09 -6.96
CA GLU A 131 13.83 7.92 -6.53
C GLU A 131 13.63 8.47 -5.11
N LEU A 132 12.43 8.94 -4.81
CA LEU A 132 12.11 9.44 -3.49
C LEU A 132 12.05 8.30 -2.45
N PHE A 133 11.41 7.18 -2.78
CA PHE A 133 11.24 6.05 -1.87
C PHE A 133 12.61 5.47 -1.48
N ASP A 134 13.49 5.27 -2.44
CA ASP A 134 14.87 4.81 -2.21
C ASP A 134 15.67 5.78 -1.32
N LYS A 135 15.46 7.08 -1.50
CA LYS A 135 16.18 8.11 -0.76
C LYS A 135 15.67 8.33 0.67
N ARG A 136 14.35 8.16 0.91
CA ARG A 136 13.69 8.63 2.15
C ARG A 136 13.07 7.53 3.00
N PHE A 137 12.59 6.46 2.37
CA PHE A 137 11.82 5.45 3.09
C PHE A 137 12.51 4.10 3.20
N TRP A 138 13.31 3.70 2.23
CA TRP A 138 14.00 2.41 2.28
C TRP A 138 15.27 2.46 3.12
N ASP A 139 15.33 1.64 4.18
CA ASP A 139 16.57 1.39 4.94
C ASP A 139 17.25 0.14 4.39
N GLU A 140 18.28 0.35 3.54
CA GLU A 140 19.00 -0.76 2.92
C GLU A 140 19.72 -1.65 3.95
N LYS A 141 20.15 -1.09 5.09
CA LYS A 141 20.84 -1.85 6.14
C LYS A 141 19.87 -2.78 6.86
N GLN A 142 18.70 -2.29 7.24
CA GLN A 142 17.68 -3.07 7.94
C GLN A 142 16.86 -3.94 6.99
N GLY A 143 16.67 -3.55 5.73
CA GLY A 143 15.75 -4.22 4.81
C GLY A 143 14.28 -3.97 5.14
N LEU A 144 13.98 -2.81 5.69
CA LEU A 144 12.68 -2.37 6.17
C LEU A 144 12.47 -0.90 5.79
N THR A 145 11.27 -0.37 6.01
CA THR A 145 10.99 1.03 5.70
C THR A 145 10.89 1.89 6.96
N TYR A 146 11.34 3.14 6.86
CA TYR A 146 10.94 4.20 7.79
C TYR A 146 9.45 4.50 7.64
N ASP A 147 8.79 4.99 8.69
CA ASP A 147 7.35 5.21 8.69
C ASP A 147 6.96 6.62 8.24
N THR A 148 7.31 7.64 9.01
CA THR A 148 6.84 9.01 8.81
C THR A 148 7.96 10.03 8.97
N TRP A 149 8.05 10.95 8.04
CA TRP A 149 8.88 12.16 8.09
C TRP A 149 7.98 13.39 8.27
N ASN A 150 8.55 14.48 8.81
CA ASN A 150 7.90 15.78 8.66
C ASN A 150 7.86 16.23 7.19
N THR A 151 7.09 17.25 6.88
CA THR A 151 6.85 17.72 5.50
C THR A 151 8.14 17.99 4.73
N GLU A 152 9.16 18.56 5.37
CA GLU A 152 10.45 18.94 4.79
C GLU A 152 11.48 17.80 4.72
N PHE A 153 11.14 16.59 5.15
CA PHE A 153 12.06 15.45 5.26
C PHE A 153 13.31 15.71 6.12
N THR A 154 13.17 16.51 7.17
CA THR A 154 14.27 16.86 8.08
C THR A 154 14.21 16.13 9.42
N VAL A 155 13.02 15.68 9.82
CA VAL A 155 12.78 14.95 11.09
C VAL A 155 12.05 13.65 10.79
N LEU A 156 12.68 12.53 11.15
CA LEU A 156 12.10 11.18 11.08
C LEU A 156 11.45 10.83 12.42
N ASP A 157 10.21 10.37 12.39
CA ASP A 157 9.51 9.82 13.56
C ASP A 157 10.26 8.58 14.10
N ASP A 158 10.28 8.43 15.41
CA ASP A 158 10.84 7.27 16.10
C ASP A 158 9.95 6.00 15.98
N TYR A 159 8.68 6.15 15.59
CA TYR A 159 7.77 5.02 15.36
C TYR A 159 8.17 4.21 14.12
N ARG A 160 8.00 2.88 14.22
CA ARG A 160 8.07 1.95 13.09
C ARG A 160 6.83 1.06 13.10
N GLY A 161 6.30 0.76 11.90
CA GLY A 161 5.07 -0.02 11.78
C GLY A 161 5.10 -1.02 10.64
N LEU A 162 4.36 -2.11 10.78
CA LEU A 162 4.25 -3.12 9.73
C LEU A 162 3.19 -2.80 8.69
N ASN A 163 2.24 -1.91 8.96
CA ASN A 163 1.25 -1.51 7.96
C ASN A 163 1.91 -0.88 6.72
N ALA A 164 2.85 0.08 6.92
CA ALA A 164 3.60 0.67 5.81
C ALA A 164 4.51 -0.35 5.11
N ASN A 165 5.14 -1.26 5.85
CA ASN A 165 5.97 -2.32 5.28
C ASN A 165 5.14 -3.33 4.47
N MET A 166 3.93 -3.66 4.90
CA MET A 166 3.00 -4.54 4.19
C MET A 166 2.67 -4.01 2.79
N HIS A 167 2.24 -2.76 2.73
CA HIS A 167 1.95 -2.12 1.45
C HIS A 167 3.21 -1.82 0.63
N THR A 168 4.38 -1.73 1.27
CA THR A 168 5.66 -1.69 0.54
C THR A 168 5.95 -3.02 -0.14
N VAL A 169 5.69 -4.16 0.50
CA VAL A 169 5.80 -5.48 -0.16
C VAL A 169 4.87 -5.55 -1.36
N GLU A 170 3.60 -5.18 -1.19
CA GLU A 170 2.62 -5.14 -2.29
C GLU A 170 3.11 -4.26 -3.46
N ALA A 171 3.59 -3.05 -3.14
CA ALA A 171 4.10 -2.11 -4.13
C ALA A 171 5.38 -2.64 -4.81
N PHE A 172 6.32 -3.20 -4.07
CA PHE A 172 7.57 -3.74 -4.65
C PHE A 172 7.32 -4.92 -5.58
N LEU A 173 6.33 -5.78 -5.27
CA LEU A 173 5.91 -6.84 -6.19
C LEU A 173 5.33 -6.26 -7.48
N ALA A 174 4.48 -5.24 -7.38
CA ALA A 174 3.93 -4.56 -8.55
C ALA A 174 5.01 -3.85 -9.38
N VAL A 175 5.97 -3.17 -8.74
CA VAL A 175 7.12 -2.55 -9.39
C VAL A 175 7.97 -3.59 -10.11
N ALA A 176 8.35 -4.70 -9.43
CA ALA A 176 9.14 -5.77 -10.03
C ALA A 176 8.48 -6.33 -11.29
N ASP A 177 7.16 -6.47 -11.26
CA ASP A 177 6.39 -6.95 -12.42
C ASP A 177 6.27 -5.91 -13.53
N ALA A 178 6.18 -4.61 -13.20
CA ALA A 178 6.03 -3.54 -14.17
C ALA A 178 7.32 -3.23 -14.94
N ILE A 179 8.45 -3.11 -14.24
CA ILE A 179 9.74 -2.72 -14.86
C ILE A 179 10.76 -3.84 -14.97
N LYS A 180 10.41 -5.07 -14.54
CA LYS A 180 11.26 -6.28 -14.61
C LYS A 180 12.58 -6.15 -13.86
N GLU A 181 12.61 -5.41 -12.75
CA GLU A 181 13.76 -5.27 -11.88
C GLU A 181 13.64 -6.17 -10.64
N GLU A 182 14.48 -7.21 -10.58
CA GLU A 182 14.48 -8.22 -9.52
C GLU A 182 14.79 -7.66 -8.11
N LYS A 183 15.53 -6.53 -8.06
CA LYS A 183 15.90 -5.89 -6.77
C LYS A 183 14.68 -5.61 -5.86
N TYR A 184 13.53 -5.28 -6.44
CA TYR A 184 12.32 -5.00 -5.66
C TYR A 184 11.68 -6.27 -5.10
N ARG A 185 11.76 -7.38 -5.83
CA ARG A 185 11.31 -8.69 -5.31
C ARG A 185 12.22 -9.18 -4.19
N ILE A 186 13.55 -8.96 -4.31
CA ILE A 186 14.52 -9.23 -3.24
C ILE A 186 14.23 -8.38 -2.01
N ARG A 187 13.96 -7.08 -2.17
CA ARG A 187 13.59 -6.18 -1.05
C ARG A 187 12.30 -6.61 -0.37
N ALA A 188 11.29 -7.00 -1.14
CA ALA A 188 10.05 -7.56 -0.60
C ALA A 188 10.31 -8.81 0.27
N GLY A 189 11.19 -9.70 -0.20
CA GLY A 189 11.60 -10.89 0.55
C GLY A 189 12.27 -10.56 1.88
N ARG A 190 13.12 -9.53 1.92
CA ARG A 190 13.77 -9.09 3.18
C ARG A 190 12.75 -8.63 4.22
N ILE A 191 11.72 -7.89 3.81
CA ILE A 191 10.63 -7.50 4.71
C ILE A 191 9.88 -8.75 5.19
N ILE A 192 9.55 -9.67 4.28
CA ILE A 192 8.83 -10.92 4.58
C ILE A 192 9.60 -11.77 5.60
N ASP A 193 10.92 -11.90 5.47
CA ASP A 193 11.75 -12.65 6.41
C ASP A 193 11.65 -12.10 7.83
N HIS A 194 11.68 -10.77 7.99
CA HIS A 194 11.46 -10.12 9.29
C HIS A 194 10.08 -10.43 9.85
N VAL A 195 9.05 -10.28 9.03
CA VAL A 195 7.65 -10.48 9.46
C VAL A 195 7.41 -11.92 9.90
N ILE A 196 7.91 -12.91 9.17
CA ILE A 196 7.83 -14.32 9.55
C ILE A 196 8.52 -14.55 10.89
N GLY A 197 9.72 -13.99 11.09
CA GLY A 197 10.45 -14.09 12.34
C GLY A 197 9.67 -13.53 13.53
N TRP A 198 9.11 -12.33 13.39
CA TRP A 198 8.33 -11.70 14.46
C TRP A 198 7.00 -12.39 14.72
N ALA A 199 6.26 -12.77 13.68
CA ALA A 199 4.99 -13.46 13.83
C ALA A 199 5.15 -14.84 14.48
N SER A 200 6.16 -15.62 14.08
CA SER A 200 6.43 -16.92 14.68
C SER A 200 6.79 -16.84 16.15
N ALA A 201 7.48 -15.75 16.57
CA ALA A 201 7.78 -15.47 17.98
C ALA A 201 6.59 -14.93 18.78
N ASN A 202 5.48 -14.55 18.13
CA ASN A 202 4.27 -13.98 18.71
C ASN A 202 3.00 -14.83 18.44
N ASP A 203 3.14 -16.15 18.45
CA ASP A 203 2.04 -17.09 18.22
C ASP A 203 1.30 -16.85 16.90
N TRP A 204 2.06 -16.50 15.86
CA TRP A 204 1.60 -16.16 14.52
C TRP A 204 0.65 -14.95 14.42
N ARG A 205 0.62 -14.10 15.46
CA ARG A 205 -0.01 -12.78 15.40
C ARG A 205 1.00 -11.74 14.95
N ILE A 206 0.61 -10.90 14.03
CA ILE A 206 1.48 -9.82 13.55
C ILE A 206 1.67 -8.79 14.66
N PRO A 207 2.91 -8.53 15.17
CA PRO A 207 3.14 -7.34 15.98
C PRO A 207 3.14 -6.12 15.07
N GLU A 208 2.17 -5.22 15.27
CA GLU A 208 1.91 -4.12 14.35
C GLU A 208 2.90 -2.96 14.53
N HIS A 209 3.42 -2.77 15.76
CA HIS A 209 4.12 -1.56 16.20
C HIS A 209 5.50 -1.88 16.77
N PHE A 210 6.45 -0.99 16.49
CA PHE A 210 7.85 -1.14 16.90
C PHE A 210 8.47 0.20 17.28
N THR A 211 9.52 0.13 18.13
CA THR A 211 10.42 1.25 18.38
C THR A 211 11.33 1.50 17.18
N LYS A 212 12.09 2.59 17.19
CA LYS A 212 13.06 2.92 16.12
C LYS A 212 14.17 1.87 15.94
N GLU A 213 14.41 1.04 16.95
CA GLU A 213 15.35 -0.08 16.92
C GLU A 213 14.69 -1.40 16.48
N TRP A 214 13.47 -1.37 15.99
CA TRP A 214 12.68 -2.54 15.58
C TRP A 214 12.42 -3.54 16.71
N LYS A 215 12.29 -3.04 17.94
CA LYS A 215 11.79 -3.83 19.06
C LYS A 215 10.27 -3.73 19.09
N ALA A 216 9.58 -4.88 19.11
CA ALA A 216 8.11 -4.92 19.13
C ALA A 216 7.56 -4.19 20.36
N ASP A 217 6.58 -3.30 20.14
CA ASP A 217 5.82 -2.57 21.14
C ASP A 217 4.38 -3.07 21.16
N LEU A 218 4.13 -4.14 21.93
CA LEU A 218 2.83 -4.79 21.99
C LEU A 218 1.79 -4.01 22.79
N ASP A 219 2.20 -2.97 23.53
CA ASP A 219 1.32 -2.09 24.29
C ASP A 219 1.03 -0.74 23.58
N CYS A 220 1.57 -0.55 22.39
CA CYS A 220 1.34 0.67 21.61
C CYS A 220 -0.17 0.93 21.42
N ASN A 221 -0.61 2.16 21.68
CA ASN A 221 -2.00 2.62 21.57
C ASN A 221 -3.03 1.86 22.43
N LYS A 222 -2.62 1.22 23.50
CA LYS A 222 -3.50 0.51 24.43
C LYS A 222 -4.66 1.39 24.93
N GLU A 223 -4.41 2.70 25.13
CA GLU A 223 -5.41 3.68 25.57
C GLU A 223 -6.33 4.17 24.42
N ARG A 224 -5.98 3.83 23.17
CA ARG A 224 -6.76 4.17 21.97
C ARG A 224 -6.87 2.96 21.03
N PRO A 225 -7.52 1.87 21.48
CA PRO A 225 -7.45 0.58 20.79
C PRO A 225 -8.09 0.60 19.39
N ALA A 226 -9.00 1.52 19.12
CA ALA A 226 -9.67 1.68 17.83
C ALA A 226 -9.04 2.78 16.95
N ASP A 227 -7.75 3.09 17.13
CA ASP A 227 -7.06 4.01 16.21
C ASP A 227 -7.12 3.48 14.78
N ARG A 228 -7.44 4.35 13.83
CA ARG A 228 -7.71 3.96 12.44
C ARG A 228 -6.50 3.34 11.71
N PHE A 229 -5.30 3.84 12.00
CA PHE A 229 -4.08 3.43 11.31
C PHE A 229 -3.07 2.70 12.20
N LYS A 230 -3.22 2.84 13.51
CA LYS A 230 -2.34 2.25 14.50
C LYS A 230 -3.17 1.59 15.61
N PRO A 231 -4.06 0.62 15.31
CA PRO A 231 -4.91 -0.03 16.31
C PRO A 231 -4.05 -0.81 17.31
N TYR A 232 -4.51 -0.89 18.55
CA TYR A 232 -3.88 -1.71 19.59
C TYR A 232 -3.97 -3.20 19.26
N GLY A 233 -2.90 -3.92 19.50
CA GLY A 233 -2.85 -5.38 19.35
C GLY A 233 -2.56 -5.83 17.93
N ALA A 234 -2.94 -7.06 17.61
CA ALA A 234 -2.80 -7.64 16.27
C ALA A 234 -4.10 -7.52 15.49
N THR A 235 -4.00 -7.15 14.22
CA THR A 235 -5.15 -7.02 13.32
C THR A 235 -5.30 -8.30 12.49
N PRO A 236 -6.35 -9.13 12.71
CA PRO A 236 -6.52 -10.39 11.95
C PRO A 236 -6.56 -10.17 10.43
N GLY A 237 -7.16 -9.07 9.96
CA GLY A 237 -7.15 -8.70 8.54
C GLY A 237 -5.74 -8.56 7.96
N HIS A 238 -4.82 -7.96 8.71
CA HIS A 238 -3.40 -7.88 8.31
C HIS A 238 -2.74 -9.26 8.28
N GLY A 239 -3.08 -10.17 9.21
CA GLY A 239 -2.59 -11.55 9.18
C GLY A 239 -2.95 -12.27 7.87
N ILE A 240 -4.19 -12.11 7.39
CA ILE A 240 -4.66 -12.66 6.11
C ILE A 240 -3.95 -11.97 4.93
N GLU A 241 -3.78 -10.66 4.98
CA GLU A 241 -3.12 -9.90 3.92
C GLU A 241 -1.63 -10.26 3.81
N TRP A 242 -0.92 -10.39 4.92
CA TRP A 242 0.45 -10.90 4.95
C TRP A 242 0.55 -12.33 4.39
N ALA A 243 -0.36 -13.22 4.75
CA ALA A 243 -0.40 -14.57 4.19
C ALA A 243 -0.51 -14.53 2.66
N ARG A 244 -1.41 -13.71 2.11
CA ARG A 244 -1.55 -13.49 0.66
C ARG A 244 -0.25 -12.98 0.02
N LEU A 245 0.37 -11.96 0.61
CA LEU A 245 1.58 -11.35 0.07
C LEU A 245 2.77 -12.32 0.08
N ILE A 246 2.93 -13.11 1.15
CA ILE A 246 3.96 -14.14 1.25
C ILE A 246 3.78 -15.18 0.15
N VAL A 247 2.55 -15.67 -0.07
CA VAL A 247 2.25 -16.63 -1.16
C VAL A 247 2.57 -16.02 -2.53
N GLN A 248 2.16 -14.79 -2.78
CA GLN A 248 2.41 -14.10 -4.05
C GLN A 248 3.91 -13.92 -4.30
N TRP A 249 4.66 -13.50 -3.28
CA TRP A 249 6.11 -13.36 -3.37
C TRP A 249 6.81 -14.72 -3.57
N ALA A 250 6.46 -15.73 -2.78
CA ALA A 250 7.06 -17.06 -2.88
C ALA A 250 6.82 -17.68 -4.26
N TYR A 251 5.59 -17.58 -4.78
CA TYR A 251 5.25 -18.06 -6.11
C TYR A 251 6.08 -17.38 -7.21
N SER A 252 6.29 -16.07 -7.10
CA SER A 252 7.06 -15.31 -8.11
C SER A 252 8.58 -15.50 -7.97
N SER A 253 9.09 -15.70 -6.74
CA SER A 253 10.53 -15.83 -6.44
C SER A 253 11.09 -17.24 -6.64
N TYR A 254 10.28 -18.26 -6.37
CA TYR A 254 10.67 -19.66 -6.40
C TYR A 254 9.97 -20.45 -7.53
N LYS A 255 9.62 -19.78 -8.62
CA LYS A 255 8.94 -20.38 -9.76
C LYS A 255 9.66 -21.62 -10.29
N ASP A 256 11.00 -21.58 -10.36
CA ASP A 256 11.86 -22.62 -10.91
C ASP A 256 12.40 -23.57 -9.82
N THR A 257 12.15 -23.29 -8.54
CA THR A 257 12.58 -24.09 -7.37
C THR A 257 11.46 -24.18 -6.32
N PRO A 258 10.32 -24.80 -6.63
CA PRO A 258 9.12 -24.77 -5.78
C PRO A 258 9.35 -25.35 -4.38
N ASP A 259 10.25 -26.31 -4.20
CA ASP A 259 10.59 -26.89 -2.89
C ASP A 259 11.19 -25.85 -1.94
N SER A 260 11.87 -24.82 -2.48
CA SER A 260 12.42 -23.72 -1.69
C SER A 260 11.35 -22.76 -1.17
N ALA A 261 10.15 -22.80 -1.75
CA ALA A 261 9.01 -21.98 -1.31
C ALA A 261 8.29 -22.58 -0.07
N GLU A 262 8.49 -23.84 0.27
CA GLU A 262 7.69 -24.56 1.26
C GLU A 262 7.69 -23.88 2.64
N VAL A 263 8.84 -23.38 3.10
CA VAL A 263 8.94 -22.68 4.39
C VAL A 263 8.07 -21.41 4.43
N TYR A 264 8.00 -20.67 3.33
CA TYR A 264 7.19 -19.46 3.20
C TYR A 264 5.69 -19.80 3.09
N LEU A 265 5.34 -20.83 2.33
CA LEU A 265 3.96 -21.30 2.23
C LEU A 265 3.44 -21.79 3.58
N LYS A 266 4.28 -22.48 4.36
CA LYS A 266 3.92 -22.91 5.71
C LYS A 266 3.75 -21.74 6.67
N ALA A 267 4.60 -20.71 6.58
CA ALA A 267 4.44 -19.48 7.34
C ALA A 267 3.14 -18.73 6.99
N ALA A 268 2.81 -18.64 5.70
CA ALA A 268 1.56 -18.07 5.23
C ALA A 268 0.33 -18.83 5.75
N GLU A 269 0.37 -20.17 5.74
CA GLU A 269 -0.68 -21.02 6.29
C GLU A 269 -0.88 -20.77 7.80
N ASN A 270 0.21 -20.67 8.56
CA ASN A 270 0.14 -20.41 10.00
C ASN A 270 -0.46 -19.04 10.31
N LEU A 271 -0.04 -17.98 9.57
CA LEU A 271 -0.61 -16.63 9.68
C LEU A 271 -2.11 -16.63 9.37
N TYR A 272 -2.50 -17.27 8.27
CA TYR A 272 -3.90 -17.38 7.87
C TYR A 272 -4.74 -18.09 8.93
N ASN A 273 -4.30 -19.27 9.41
CA ASN A 273 -5.03 -20.02 10.40
C ASN A 273 -5.18 -19.26 11.72
N ARG A 274 -4.12 -18.58 12.20
CA ARG A 274 -4.19 -17.75 13.39
C ARG A 274 -5.16 -16.57 13.21
N ALA A 275 -5.09 -15.90 12.06
CA ALA A 275 -5.98 -14.77 11.78
C ALA A 275 -7.46 -15.22 11.71
N VAL A 276 -7.74 -16.37 11.10
CA VAL A 276 -9.10 -16.94 11.07
C VAL A 276 -9.57 -17.29 12.48
N GLU A 277 -8.74 -17.97 13.28
CA GLU A 277 -9.07 -18.32 14.66
C GLU A 277 -9.38 -17.09 15.52
N ASP A 278 -8.57 -16.02 15.39
CA ASP A 278 -8.78 -14.77 16.15
C ASP A 278 -9.98 -13.93 15.64
N SER A 279 -10.49 -14.19 14.42
CA SER A 279 -11.60 -13.44 13.81
C SER A 279 -12.99 -13.93 14.20
N TRP A 280 -13.13 -15.19 14.60
CA TRP A 280 -14.40 -15.83 14.91
C TRP A 280 -14.44 -16.26 16.40
N ASN A 281 -15.13 -15.50 17.21
CA ASN A 281 -15.42 -15.83 18.62
C ASN A 281 -16.84 -16.40 18.76
#